data_1de1ee0baea093a50e52c49bb529cbbb
#
_entry.id   1de1ee0baea093a50e52c49bb529cbbb
#
_cell.length_a   1.000
_cell.length_b   1.000
_cell.length_c   1.000
_cell.angle_alpha   90.00
_cell.angle_beta   90.00
_cell.angle_gamma   90.00
#
_symmetry.space_group_name_H-M   'P 1'
#
loop_
_entity.id
_entity.type
_entity.pdbx_description
1 polymer ?
#
loop_
_entity_poly.entity_id
_entity_poly.type
_entity_poly.pdbx_seq_one_letter_code
_entity_poly.pdbx_strand_id
1 'polypeptide(L)'
;MKEQDPKIKNAKSFNYLSLEFLMGRLTGNNLISMGLYDQITDAMAELGQNLTDLLEEERDPSLGNGGLGRLAACFMDSCAAQEYPTVGYGLHYEYGLFKQSFEEGRQQEAPDAWRGVEGYPWEVARPKLAQEIGFYGHVEVTHENGKEVRKWVPGMSVKAMPWDLPIVGYESDTVYPLRLWECQAIAPFSLASFNNGYYFEATQALIRYLKHH
;
A
#
# COMPACT_ATOMS: atom_id res chain seq x y z
N MET A 1 16.98 -2.46 2.70
CA MET A 1 17.28 -1.76 1.44
C MET A 1 18.55 -0.97 1.63
N LYS A 2 19.59 -1.25 0.87
CA LYS A 2 20.83 -0.47 0.89
C LYS A 2 20.58 0.83 0.09
N GLU A 3 20.15 1.89 0.75
CA GLU A 3 20.03 3.24 0.17
C GLU A 3 21.37 3.84 -0.30
N GLN A 4 22.45 3.07 -0.26
CA GLN A 4 23.82 3.54 -0.49
C GLN A 4 24.56 2.76 -1.58
N ASP A 5 23.88 2.04 -2.47
CA ASP A 5 24.57 1.45 -3.61
C ASP A 5 24.99 2.58 -4.59
N PRO A 6 26.29 2.75 -4.87
CA PRO A 6 26.79 3.78 -5.79
C PRO A 6 26.19 3.64 -7.20
N LYS A 7 25.78 2.43 -7.60
CA LYS A 7 25.11 2.19 -8.88
C LYS A 7 23.72 2.84 -8.94
N ILE A 8 23.04 2.95 -7.80
CA ILE A 8 21.69 3.54 -7.71
C ILE A 8 21.76 5.06 -7.61
N LYS A 9 22.83 5.63 -7.02
CA LYS A 9 22.95 7.06 -6.74
C LYS A 9 22.94 7.96 -8.00
N ASN A 10 23.31 7.42 -9.15
CA ASN A 10 23.34 8.13 -10.45
C ASN A 10 22.40 7.52 -11.50
N ALA A 11 21.65 6.49 -11.18
CA ALA A 11 20.69 5.89 -12.08
C ALA A 11 19.39 6.71 -12.14
N LYS A 12 18.78 6.77 -13.32
CA LYS A 12 17.41 7.29 -13.44
C LYS A 12 16.47 6.33 -12.69
N SER A 13 15.63 6.87 -11.81
CA SER A 13 14.59 6.09 -11.14
C SER A 13 13.28 6.15 -11.93
N PHE A 14 12.58 5.04 -11.97
CA PHE A 14 11.24 4.94 -12.54
C PHE A 14 10.21 4.96 -11.40
N ASN A 15 9.21 5.84 -11.50
CA ASN A 15 8.14 5.94 -10.52
C ASN A 15 6.83 5.57 -11.21
N TYR A 16 6.24 4.44 -10.78
CA TYR A 16 5.00 3.93 -11.35
C TYR A 16 3.82 4.31 -10.44
N LEU A 17 2.96 5.20 -10.93
CA LEU A 17 1.77 5.65 -10.20
C LEU A 17 0.55 4.93 -10.74
N SER A 18 -0.18 4.24 -9.87
CA SER A 18 -1.45 3.60 -10.19
C SER A 18 -2.39 3.64 -8.98
N LEU A 19 -3.68 3.74 -9.25
CA LEU A 19 -4.71 3.55 -8.22
C LEU A 19 -4.92 2.08 -7.88
N GLU A 20 -4.46 1.17 -8.74
CA GLU A 20 -4.62 -0.27 -8.60
C GLU A 20 -3.30 -0.99 -8.79
N PHE A 21 -3.02 -1.97 -7.91
CA PHE A 21 -1.93 -2.94 -8.05
C PHE A 21 -2.47 -4.33 -7.71
N LEU A 22 -2.76 -5.13 -8.72
CA LEU A 22 -3.25 -6.49 -8.57
C LEU A 22 -2.08 -7.47 -8.54
N MET A 23 -1.36 -7.51 -7.42
CA MET A 23 -0.14 -8.30 -7.27
C MET A 23 -0.44 -9.80 -7.16
N GLY A 24 -1.53 -10.17 -6.51
CA GLY A 24 -1.76 -11.53 -6.09
C GLY A 24 -1.00 -11.88 -4.79
N ARG A 25 -1.01 -13.17 -4.42
CA ARG A 25 -0.27 -13.68 -3.27
C ARG A 25 1.24 -13.58 -3.51
N LEU A 26 1.98 -13.12 -2.52
CA LEU A 26 3.40 -12.81 -2.65
C LEU A 26 4.32 -13.96 -2.25
N THR A 27 3.93 -14.83 -1.31
CA THR A 27 4.82 -15.87 -0.77
C THR A 27 5.34 -16.79 -1.85
N GLY A 28 4.46 -17.40 -2.63
CA GLY A 28 4.86 -18.31 -3.72
C GLY A 28 5.68 -17.60 -4.80
N ASN A 29 5.27 -16.42 -5.21
CA ASN A 29 6.01 -15.60 -6.18
C ASN A 29 7.42 -15.24 -5.69
N ASN A 30 7.55 -14.84 -4.42
CA ASN A 30 8.83 -14.51 -3.83
C ASN A 30 9.75 -15.73 -3.72
N LEU A 31 9.23 -16.90 -3.32
CA LEU A 31 10.00 -18.14 -3.27
C LEU A 31 10.55 -18.55 -4.64
N ILE A 32 9.73 -18.44 -5.68
CA ILE A 32 10.14 -18.71 -7.07
C ILE A 32 11.21 -17.70 -7.50
N SER A 33 10.97 -16.41 -7.29
CA SER A 33 11.88 -15.33 -7.71
C SER A 33 13.24 -15.43 -7.02
N MET A 34 13.28 -15.91 -5.79
CA MET A 34 14.52 -16.12 -5.01
C MET A 34 15.20 -17.48 -5.29
N GLY A 35 14.60 -18.35 -6.09
CA GLY A 35 15.08 -19.70 -6.35
C GLY A 35 15.01 -20.63 -5.14
N LEU A 36 14.13 -20.36 -4.17
CA LEU A 36 13.99 -21.10 -2.91
C LEU A 36 12.79 -22.06 -2.88
N TYR A 37 11.97 -22.08 -3.93
CA TYR A 37 10.71 -22.81 -3.90
C TYR A 37 10.87 -24.31 -3.61
N ASP A 38 11.79 -24.97 -4.31
CA ASP A 38 12.03 -26.42 -4.14
C ASP A 38 12.62 -26.71 -2.76
N GLN A 39 13.59 -25.92 -2.30
CA GLN A 39 14.20 -26.09 -0.98
C GLN A 39 13.19 -25.94 0.16
N ILE A 40 12.30 -24.97 0.06
CA ILE A 40 11.24 -24.78 1.05
C ILE A 40 10.18 -25.88 0.95
N THR A 41 9.88 -26.37 -0.25
CA THR A 41 8.98 -27.52 -0.43
C THR A 41 9.52 -28.75 0.30
N ASP A 42 10.81 -29.08 0.11
CA ASP A 42 11.46 -30.21 0.78
C ASP A 42 11.48 -30.02 2.31
N ALA A 43 11.83 -28.84 2.79
CA ALA A 43 11.84 -28.55 4.21
C ALA A 43 10.44 -28.64 4.85
N MET A 44 9.39 -28.18 4.16
CA MET A 44 8.00 -28.31 4.63
C MET A 44 7.57 -29.80 4.67
N ALA A 45 7.96 -30.59 3.66
CA ALA A 45 7.68 -32.03 3.64
C ALA A 45 8.35 -32.76 4.82
N GLU A 46 9.58 -32.41 5.20
CA GLU A 46 10.25 -32.94 6.41
C GLU A 46 9.48 -32.63 7.70
N LEU A 47 8.79 -31.48 7.75
CA LEU A 47 7.91 -31.09 8.86
C LEU A 47 6.48 -31.69 8.75
N GLY A 48 6.22 -32.54 7.76
CA GLY A 48 4.91 -33.14 7.52
C GLY A 48 3.87 -32.15 6.99
N GLN A 49 4.32 -31.05 6.38
CA GLN A 49 3.46 -29.99 5.81
C GLN A 49 3.55 -30.01 4.29
N ASN A 50 2.45 -29.60 3.63
CA ASN A 50 2.42 -29.38 2.19
C ASN A 50 2.54 -27.87 1.90
N LEU A 51 3.61 -27.47 1.20
CA LEU A 51 3.80 -26.04 0.87
C LEU A 51 2.65 -25.46 0.07
N THR A 52 2.08 -26.20 -0.89
CA THR A 52 0.96 -25.71 -1.70
C THR A 52 -0.26 -25.37 -0.85
N ASP A 53 -0.60 -26.23 0.13
CA ASP A 53 -1.72 -25.99 1.03
C ASP A 53 -1.46 -24.75 1.91
N LEU A 54 -0.22 -24.56 2.37
CA LEU A 54 0.16 -23.39 3.14
C LEU A 54 0.09 -22.09 2.31
N LEU A 55 0.48 -22.13 1.04
CA LEU A 55 0.37 -20.98 0.14
C LEU A 55 -1.07 -20.57 -0.13
N GLU A 56 -2.03 -21.52 -0.05
CA GLU A 56 -3.46 -21.23 -0.18
C GLU A 56 -4.05 -20.48 1.02
N GLU A 57 -3.42 -20.57 2.20
CA GLU A 57 -3.81 -19.83 3.40
C GLU A 57 -3.45 -18.33 3.32
N GLU A 58 -2.49 -17.95 2.45
CA GLU A 58 -2.14 -16.55 2.26
C GLU A 58 -3.32 -15.77 1.68
N ARG A 59 -3.68 -14.69 2.34
CA ARG A 59 -4.71 -13.77 1.85
C ARG A 59 -4.20 -13.04 0.61
N ASP A 60 -5.06 -12.95 -0.41
CA ASP A 60 -4.76 -12.21 -1.63
C ASP A 60 -5.05 -10.71 -1.39
N PRO A 61 -4.04 -9.82 -1.49
CA PRO A 61 -4.27 -8.39 -1.46
C PRO A 61 -4.90 -7.93 -2.78
N SER A 62 -6.19 -8.12 -2.93
CA SER A 62 -6.97 -7.78 -4.13
C SER A 62 -7.11 -6.25 -4.29
N LEU A 63 -5.99 -5.55 -4.47
CA LEU A 63 -5.92 -4.08 -4.61
C LEU A 63 -6.05 -3.63 -6.06
N GLY A 64 -6.82 -4.35 -6.84
CA GLY A 64 -7.12 -4.06 -8.24
C GLY A 64 -8.27 -4.92 -8.74
N ASN A 65 -8.83 -4.58 -9.90
CA ASN A 65 -10.02 -5.21 -10.45
C ASN A 65 -9.78 -5.95 -11.76
N GLY A 66 -8.79 -5.54 -12.55
CA GLY A 66 -8.60 -6.12 -13.88
C GLY A 66 -7.29 -5.72 -14.55
N GLY A 67 -7.33 -5.46 -15.85
CA GLY A 67 -6.15 -5.23 -16.67
C GLY A 67 -5.26 -4.08 -16.21
N LEU A 68 -5.83 -2.97 -15.71
CA LEU A 68 -5.07 -1.83 -15.21
C LEU A 68 -4.17 -2.24 -14.02
N GLY A 69 -4.78 -2.84 -13.01
CA GLY A 69 -4.06 -3.27 -11.81
C GLY A 69 -3.07 -4.41 -12.09
N ARG A 70 -3.43 -5.35 -12.98
CA ARG A 70 -2.52 -6.45 -13.34
C ARG A 70 -1.35 -5.98 -14.20
N LEU A 71 -1.57 -5.01 -15.11
CA LEU A 71 -0.49 -4.41 -15.89
C LEU A 71 0.53 -3.72 -14.98
N ALA A 72 0.05 -2.95 -13.98
CA ALA A 72 0.90 -2.32 -12.99
C ALA A 72 1.76 -3.35 -12.23
N ALA A 73 1.16 -4.45 -11.79
CA ALA A 73 1.86 -5.56 -11.13
C ALA A 73 2.95 -6.17 -12.02
N CYS A 74 2.63 -6.48 -13.28
CA CYS A 74 3.58 -7.07 -14.23
C CYS A 74 4.75 -6.11 -14.53
N PHE A 75 4.51 -4.81 -14.61
CA PHE A 75 5.59 -3.84 -14.81
C PHE A 75 6.51 -3.74 -13.58
N MET A 76 5.96 -3.80 -12.38
CA MET A 76 6.78 -3.83 -11.16
C MET A 76 7.69 -5.06 -11.13
N ASP A 77 7.16 -6.25 -11.41
CA ASP A 77 7.93 -7.50 -11.49
C ASP A 77 9.02 -7.42 -12.58
N SER A 78 8.66 -6.94 -13.77
CA SER A 78 9.61 -6.79 -14.89
C SER A 78 10.73 -5.80 -14.57
N CYS A 79 10.42 -4.68 -13.94
CA CYS A 79 11.43 -3.71 -13.51
C CYS A 79 12.36 -4.31 -12.45
N ALA A 80 11.83 -5.09 -11.51
CA ALA A 80 12.64 -5.74 -10.49
C ALA A 80 13.55 -6.81 -11.10
N ALA A 81 13.04 -7.67 -11.98
CA ALA A 81 13.83 -8.69 -12.66
C ALA A 81 14.94 -8.11 -13.56
N GLN A 82 14.72 -6.94 -14.17
CA GLN A 82 15.67 -6.25 -15.02
C GLN A 82 16.54 -5.22 -14.27
N GLU A 83 16.43 -5.17 -12.96
CA GLU A 83 17.19 -4.26 -12.07
C GLU A 83 17.00 -2.76 -12.37
N TYR A 84 15.88 -2.37 -12.97
CA TYR A 84 15.55 -0.96 -13.14
C TYR A 84 15.09 -0.34 -11.83
N PRO A 85 15.80 0.68 -11.26
CA PRO A 85 15.43 1.30 -9.99
C PRO A 85 14.00 1.84 -10.06
N THR A 86 13.07 1.18 -9.37
CA THR A 86 11.64 1.45 -9.49
C THR A 86 10.99 1.58 -8.12
N VAL A 87 10.04 2.48 -8.01
CA VAL A 87 9.12 2.58 -6.88
C VAL A 87 7.70 2.63 -7.43
N GLY A 88 6.85 1.69 -7.00
CA GLY A 88 5.41 1.77 -7.23
C GLY A 88 4.76 2.67 -6.18
N TYR A 89 3.81 3.49 -6.59
CA TYR A 89 3.02 4.34 -5.70
C TYR A 89 1.54 4.12 -5.93
N GLY A 90 0.83 3.76 -4.87
CA GLY A 90 -0.61 3.51 -4.91
C GLY A 90 -1.31 3.85 -3.62
N LEU A 91 -2.56 3.46 -3.51
CA LEU A 91 -3.39 3.64 -2.32
C LEU A 91 -3.39 2.35 -1.50
N HIS A 92 -3.22 2.50 -0.20
CA HIS A 92 -3.39 1.44 0.77
C HIS A 92 -4.88 1.36 1.13
N TYR A 93 -5.64 0.60 0.34
CA TYR A 93 -7.05 0.38 0.61
C TYR A 93 -7.23 -0.47 1.87
N GLU A 94 -8.20 -0.12 2.70
CA GLU A 94 -8.54 -0.90 3.89
C GLU A 94 -9.18 -2.25 3.51
N TYR A 95 -10.01 -2.23 2.47
CA TYR A 95 -10.62 -3.42 1.88
C TYR A 95 -10.15 -3.60 0.45
N GLY A 96 -9.92 -4.84 0.06
CA GLY A 96 -9.69 -5.21 -1.33
C GLY A 96 -10.97 -5.16 -2.16
N LEU A 97 -10.92 -5.75 -3.34
CA LEU A 97 -12.14 -6.04 -4.10
C LEU A 97 -13.06 -6.90 -3.23
N PHE A 98 -14.37 -6.62 -3.28
CA PHE A 98 -15.34 -7.33 -2.42
C PHE A 98 -15.27 -8.86 -2.57
N LYS A 99 -15.44 -9.55 -1.44
CA LYS A 99 -15.53 -11.00 -1.41
C LYS A 99 -16.90 -11.44 -1.92
N GLN A 100 -16.90 -12.40 -2.84
CA GLN A 100 -18.12 -12.98 -3.40
C GLN A 100 -18.42 -14.34 -2.75
N SER A 101 -19.67 -14.57 -2.40
CA SER A 101 -20.19 -15.85 -1.93
C SER A 101 -21.56 -16.12 -2.54
N PHE A 102 -22.06 -17.36 -2.38
CA PHE A 102 -23.41 -17.73 -2.79
C PHE A 102 -24.19 -18.20 -1.58
N GLU A 103 -25.35 -17.58 -1.34
CA GLU A 103 -26.30 -17.98 -0.31
C GLU A 103 -27.67 -18.19 -0.96
N GLU A 104 -28.27 -19.32 -0.73
CA GLU A 104 -29.59 -19.71 -1.31
C GLU A 104 -29.65 -19.49 -2.84
N GLY A 105 -28.57 -19.80 -3.55
CA GLY A 105 -28.48 -19.63 -5.00
C GLY A 105 -28.35 -18.20 -5.50
N ARG A 106 -28.14 -17.23 -4.62
CA ARG A 106 -27.91 -15.81 -4.95
C ARG A 106 -26.50 -15.39 -4.58
N GLN A 107 -25.90 -14.56 -5.43
CA GLN A 107 -24.62 -13.95 -5.14
C GLN A 107 -24.76 -12.96 -3.99
N GLN A 108 -23.81 -13.00 -3.06
CA GLN A 108 -23.66 -12.05 -1.96
C GLN A 108 -22.27 -11.46 -2.02
N GLU A 109 -22.15 -10.17 -1.71
CA GLU A 109 -20.89 -9.45 -1.64
C GLU A 109 -20.65 -9.00 -0.18
N ALA A 110 -19.40 -9.11 0.25
CA ALA A 110 -18.94 -8.66 1.55
C ALA A 110 -17.60 -7.93 1.43
N PRO A 111 -17.29 -6.98 2.34
CA PRO A 111 -15.97 -6.35 2.39
C PRO A 111 -14.86 -7.40 2.56
N ASP A 112 -13.80 -7.31 1.76
CA ASP A 112 -12.63 -8.17 1.87
C ASP A 112 -11.54 -7.52 2.70
N ALA A 113 -11.47 -7.89 3.99
CA ALA A 113 -10.42 -7.44 4.90
C ALA A 113 -9.11 -8.21 4.64
N TRP A 114 -8.48 -7.95 3.51
CA TRP A 114 -7.29 -8.66 3.02
C TRP A 114 -6.11 -8.69 4.01
N ARG A 115 -5.94 -7.67 4.83
CA ARG A 115 -4.90 -7.64 5.86
C ARG A 115 -5.13 -8.60 7.03
N GLY A 116 -6.39 -8.95 7.31
CA GLY A 116 -6.75 -9.71 8.51
C GLY A 116 -6.57 -8.90 9.81
N VAL A 117 -6.70 -9.58 10.93
CA VAL A 117 -6.60 -8.98 12.28
C VAL A 117 -5.15 -8.68 12.64
N GLU A 118 -4.22 -9.54 12.24
CA GLU A 118 -2.79 -9.47 12.58
C GLU A 118 -1.96 -8.62 11.60
N GLY A 119 -2.60 -8.08 10.55
CA GLY A 119 -1.92 -7.40 9.46
C GLY A 119 -1.53 -8.34 8.32
N TYR A 120 -0.95 -7.79 7.26
CA TYR A 120 -0.43 -8.56 6.13
C TYR A 120 1.08 -8.74 6.29
N PRO A 121 1.62 -9.99 6.29
CA PRO A 121 2.99 -10.25 6.73
C PRO A 121 4.07 -9.60 5.85
N TRP A 122 3.74 -9.30 4.59
CA TRP A 122 4.69 -8.71 3.64
C TRP A 122 4.75 -7.19 3.69
N GLU A 123 3.81 -6.51 4.36
CA GLU A 123 3.82 -5.06 4.42
C GLU A 123 4.66 -4.53 5.58
N VAL A 124 5.42 -3.47 5.30
CA VAL A 124 6.29 -2.81 6.27
C VAL A 124 5.93 -1.33 6.37
N ALA A 125 5.47 -0.90 7.55
CA ALA A 125 5.20 0.50 7.81
C ALA A 125 6.46 1.37 7.73
N ARG A 126 6.34 2.57 7.13
CA ARG A 126 7.43 3.55 7.00
C ARG A 126 7.09 4.88 7.68
N PRO A 127 6.93 4.91 9.01
CA PRO A 127 6.47 6.11 9.71
C PRO A 127 7.37 7.33 9.54
N LYS A 128 8.67 7.13 9.33
CA LYS A 128 9.63 8.21 9.06
C LYS A 128 9.41 8.91 7.71
N LEU A 129 8.67 8.29 6.79
CA LEU A 129 8.33 8.83 5.49
C LEU A 129 6.91 9.39 5.44
N ALA A 130 6.18 9.36 6.56
CA ALA A 130 4.83 9.90 6.63
C ALA A 130 4.83 11.40 6.30
N GLN A 131 3.78 11.84 5.60
CA GLN A 131 3.61 13.22 5.16
C GLN A 131 2.26 13.77 5.64
N GLU A 132 2.22 15.04 5.98
CA GLU A 132 0.98 15.75 6.17
C GLU A 132 0.51 16.33 4.83
N ILE A 133 -0.72 16.01 4.44
CA ILE A 133 -1.31 16.44 3.17
C ILE A 133 -2.53 17.30 3.45
N GLY A 134 -2.53 18.50 2.90
CA GLY A 134 -3.64 19.45 3.02
C GLY A 134 -4.67 19.29 1.90
N PHE A 135 -5.95 19.44 2.25
CA PHE A 135 -7.10 19.41 1.35
C PHE A 135 -8.02 20.61 1.57
N TYR A 136 -8.87 20.91 0.59
CA TYR A 136 -9.94 21.88 0.68
C TYR A 136 -9.49 23.27 1.14
N GLY A 137 -8.31 23.68 0.73
CA GLY A 137 -7.74 24.96 1.12
C GLY A 137 -7.88 26.04 0.05
N HIS A 138 -7.18 27.13 0.29
CA HIS A 138 -7.08 28.26 -0.62
C HIS A 138 -5.64 28.75 -0.71
N VAL A 139 -5.36 29.58 -1.71
CA VAL A 139 -4.05 30.23 -1.86
C VAL A 139 -4.14 31.64 -1.29
N GLU A 140 -3.34 31.92 -0.27
CA GLU A 140 -3.09 33.26 0.18
C GLU A 140 -1.97 33.91 -0.64
N VAL A 141 -2.20 35.15 -1.07
CA VAL A 141 -1.20 35.93 -1.82
C VAL A 141 -0.70 37.05 -0.92
N THR A 142 0.60 37.01 -0.64
CA THR A 142 1.30 38.03 0.13
C THR A 142 2.39 38.68 -0.72
N HIS A 143 2.88 39.86 -0.31
CA HIS A 143 4.02 40.52 -0.97
C HIS A 143 5.19 40.62 0.01
N GLU A 144 6.25 39.91 -0.28
CA GLU A 144 7.49 39.94 0.51
C GLU A 144 8.63 40.51 -0.34
N ASN A 145 9.28 41.56 0.14
CA ASN A 145 10.39 42.22 -0.57
C ASN A 145 10.04 42.64 -2.02
N GLY A 146 8.79 43.05 -2.27
CA GLY A 146 8.31 43.47 -3.58
C GLY A 146 8.00 42.31 -4.56
N LYS A 147 8.06 41.07 -4.10
CA LYS A 147 7.71 39.87 -4.87
C LYS A 147 6.39 39.24 -4.35
N GLU A 148 5.55 38.82 -5.26
CA GLU A 148 4.35 38.06 -4.93
C GLU A 148 4.76 36.67 -4.41
N VAL A 149 4.28 36.30 -3.22
CA VAL A 149 4.44 34.98 -2.60
C VAL A 149 3.07 34.35 -2.46
N ARG A 150 2.93 33.15 -2.97
CA ARG A 150 1.70 32.36 -2.91
C ARG A 150 1.88 31.22 -1.91
N LYS A 151 1.04 31.20 -0.89
CA LYS A 151 1.05 30.17 0.15
C LYS A 151 -0.24 29.37 0.11
N TRP A 152 -0.12 28.05 0.03
CA TRP A 152 -1.25 27.15 0.21
C TRP A 152 -1.65 27.07 1.68
N VAL A 153 -2.90 27.35 1.99
CA VAL A 153 -3.47 27.23 3.34
C VAL A 153 -4.54 26.12 3.30
N PRO A 154 -4.26 24.95 3.90
CA PRO A 154 -5.20 23.84 3.90
C PRO A 154 -6.41 24.13 4.79
N GLY A 155 -7.61 23.72 4.35
CA GLY A 155 -8.81 23.73 5.16
C GLY A 155 -8.91 22.48 6.05
N MET A 156 -8.29 21.37 5.62
CA MET A 156 -8.19 20.12 6.36
C MET A 156 -6.87 19.45 6.02
N SER A 157 -6.27 18.79 7.00
CA SER A 157 -5.06 17.98 6.78
C SER A 157 -5.26 16.53 7.19
N VAL A 158 -4.58 15.62 6.50
CA VAL A 158 -4.51 14.19 6.84
C VAL A 158 -3.06 13.76 6.88
N LYS A 159 -2.78 12.70 7.63
CA LYS A 159 -1.47 12.05 7.63
C LYS A 159 -1.47 10.94 6.58
N ALA A 160 -0.66 11.09 5.54
CA ALA A 160 -0.39 10.03 4.59
C ALA A 160 0.72 9.12 5.16
N MET A 161 0.35 7.89 5.51
CA MET A 161 1.24 6.90 6.09
C MET A 161 1.61 5.86 5.04
N PRO A 162 2.91 5.73 4.66
CA PRO A 162 3.32 4.76 3.66
C PRO A 162 3.59 3.38 4.25
N TRP A 163 3.19 2.37 3.48
CA TRP A 163 3.43 0.94 3.69
C TRP A 163 4.13 0.38 2.46
N ASP A 164 5.25 -0.29 2.65
CA ASP A 164 6.02 -0.88 1.56
C ASP A 164 5.76 -2.38 1.47
N LEU A 165 5.39 -2.87 0.29
CA LEU A 165 5.36 -4.28 -0.09
C LEU A 165 6.61 -4.58 -0.92
N PRO A 166 7.33 -5.68 -0.67
CA PRO A 166 8.52 -6.04 -1.43
C PRO A 166 8.16 -6.65 -2.78
N ILE A 167 8.72 -6.11 -3.85
CA ILE A 167 8.68 -6.70 -5.18
C ILE A 167 10.06 -7.28 -5.46
N VAL A 168 10.13 -8.60 -5.46
CA VAL A 168 11.38 -9.36 -5.60
C VAL A 168 11.66 -9.64 -7.08
N GLY A 169 12.85 -9.28 -7.55
CA GLY A 169 13.26 -9.56 -8.92
C GLY A 169 13.51 -11.06 -9.14
N TYR A 170 13.01 -11.60 -10.25
CA TYR A 170 13.24 -12.98 -10.64
C TYR A 170 14.73 -13.20 -10.97
N GLU A 171 15.37 -14.16 -10.30
CA GLU A 171 16.80 -14.46 -10.45
C GLU A 171 17.70 -13.22 -10.33
N SER A 172 17.35 -12.29 -9.45
CA SER A 172 18.02 -11.02 -9.24
C SER A 172 18.15 -10.71 -7.74
N ASP A 173 19.22 -10.01 -7.36
CA ASP A 173 19.42 -9.56 -5.97
C ASP A 173 18.62 -8.28 -5.62
N THR A 174 17.70 -7.87 -6.49
CA THR A 174 16.95 -6.63 -6.30
C THR A 174 15.61 -6.85 -5.62
N VAL A 175 15.25 -5.91 -4.75
CA VAL A 175 13.93 -5.81 -4.15
C VAL A 175 13.49 -4.35 -4.20
N TYR A 176 12.41 -4.07 -4.90
CA TYR A 176 11.85 -2.73 -5.03
C TYR A 176 10.55 -2.57 -4.23
N PRO A 177 10.28 -1.39 -3.69
CA PRO A 177 9.07 -1.17 -2.92
C PRO A 177 7.87 -0.86 -3.82
N LEU A 178 6.76 -1.54 -3.55
CA LEU A 178 5.43 -1.04 -3.86
C LEU A 178 4.97 -0.26 -2.63
N ARG A 179 4.94 1.07 -2.74
CA ARG A 179 4.58 1.97 -1.64
C ARG A 179 3.12 2.37 -1.73
N LEU A 180 2.35 1.87 -0.79
CA LEU A 180 0.93 2.15 -0.67
C LEU A 180 0.70 3.19 0.45
N TRP A 181 -0.08 4.21 0.16
CA TRP A 181 -0.33 5.31 1.08
C TRP A 181 -1.68 5.14 1.76
N GLU A 182 -1.64 4.99 3.08
CA GLU A 182 -2.80 4.97 3.97
C GLU A 182 -3.10 6.40 4.43
N CYS A 183 -4.38 6.78 4.40
CA CYS A 183 -4.84 8.03 4.98
C CYS A 183 -5.17 7.83 6.47
N GLN A 184 -4.48 8.53 7.35
CA GLN A 184 -4.71 8.51 8.79
C GLN A 184 -5.13 9.89 9.29
N ALA A 185 -5.91 9.91 10.38
CA ALA A 185 -6.20 11.15 11.10
C ALA A 185 -4.92 11.73 11.71
N ILE A 186 -4.80 13.06 11.74
CA ILE A 186 -3.68 13.76 12.39
C ILE A 186 -3.83 13.73 13.90
N ALA A 187 -5.07 13.93 14.39
CA ALA A 187 -5.39 13.99 15.80
C ALA A 187 -6.25 12.78 16.25
N PRO A 188 -6.09 12.32 17.49
CA PRO A 188 -6.99 11.33 18.05
C PRO A 188 -8.42 11.89 18.21
N PHE A 189 -9.41 11.00 18.26
CA PHE A 189 -10.80 11.38 18.52
C PHE A 189 -10.90 12.19 19.82
N SER A 190 -11.52 13.37 19.73
CA SER A 190 -11.76 14.23 20.88
C SER A 190 -13.15 13.99 21.46
N LEU A 191 -13.23 13.22 22.53
CA LEU A 191 -14.47 13.00 23.27
C LEU A 191 -15.04 14.32 23.86
N ALA A 192 -14.16 15.25 24.25
CA ALA A 192 -14.56 16.55 24.75
C ALA A 192 -15.27 17.38 23.69
N SER A 193 -14.71 17.46 22.45
CA SER A 193 -15.35 18.14 21.32
C SER A 193 -16.68 17.47 20.97
N PHE A 194 -16.74 16.14 20.98
CA PHE A 194 -17.97 15.39 20.73
C PHE A 194 -19.08 15.74 21.72
N ASN A 195 -18.77 15.71 23.03
CA ASN A 195 -19.71 16.02 24.10
C ASN A 195 -20.20 17.49 24.06
N ASN A 196 -19.38 18.40 23.51
CA ASN A 196 -19.72 19.81 23.35
C ASN A 196 -20.46 20.12 22.03
N GLY A 197 -20.80 19.10 21.24
CA GLY A 197 -21.53 19.26 19.98
C GLY A 197 -20.67 19.66 18.78
N TYR A 198 -19.35 19.73 18.93
CA TYR A 198 -18.40 20.00 17.82
C TYR A 198 -18.06 18.71 17.08
N TYR A 199 -19.09 18.11 16.48
CA TYR A 199 -18.99 16.79 15.84
C TYR A 199 -17.96 16.73 14.72
N PHE A 200 -17.84 17.79 13.91
CA PHE A 200 -16.85 17.83 12.83
C PHE A 200 -15.42 17.77 13.38
N GLU A 201 -15.11 18.53 14.42
CA GLU A 201 -13.79 18.49 15.06
C GLU A 201 -13.54 17.15 15.74
N ALA A 202 -14.54 16.61 16.42
CA ALA A 202 -14.44 15.30 17.07
C ALA A 202 -14.20 14.17 16.06
N THR A 203 -14.81 14.26 14.86
CA THR A 203 -14.75 13.23 13.82
C THR A 203 -13.58 13.38 12.85
N GLN A 204 -12.77 14.40 12.97
CA GLN A 204 -11.51 14.47 12.18
C GLN A 204 -10.61 13.24 12.41
N ALA A 205 -10.74 12.60 13.57
CA ALA A 205 -10.12 11.31 13.84
C ALA A 205 -10.73 10.13 13.04
N LEU A 206 -11.96 10.28 12.56
CA LEU A 206 -12.72 9.27 11.83
C LEU A 206 -12.55 9.38 10.29
N ILE A 207 -11.58 10.12 9.78
CA ILE A 207 -11.28 10.18 8.34
C ILE A 207 -11.00 8.78 7.76
N ARG A 208 -10.66 7.80 8.58
CA ARG A 208 -10.69 6.37 8.20
C ARG A 208 -12.07 5.93 7.67
N TYR A 209 -13.15 6.47 8.19
CA TYR A 209 -14.52 6.10 7.84
C TYR A 209 -15.00 6.69 6.51
N LEU A 210 -14.47 7.82 6.08
CA LEU A 210 -14.90 8.49 4.84
C LEU A 210 -14.29 7.89 3.56
N LYS A 211 -13.44 6.86 3.68
CA LYS A 211 -12.90 6.10 2.53
C LYS A 211 -13.87 5.05 1.98
N HIS A 212 -15.06 4.90 2.56
CA HIS A 212 -15.95 3.77 2.29
C HIS A 212 -17.26 4.13 1.58
N HIS A 213 -17.43 5.39 1.11
CA HIS A 213 -18.62 5.79 0.37
C HIS A 213 -18.28 6.64 -0.84
#